data_dd5b5b7059a6a64662a023b37e8e586f
#
_entry.id   dd5b5b7059a6a64662a023b37e8e586f
#
_cell.length_a   1.000
_cell.length_b   1.000
_cell.length_c   1.000
_cell.angle_alpha   90.00
_cell.angle_beta   90.00
_cell.angle_gamma   90.00
#
_symmetry.space_group_name_H-M   'P 1'
#
loop_
_entity.id
_entity.type
_entity.pdbx_description
1 polymer ?
#
loop_
_entity_poly.entity_id
_entity_poly.type
_entity_poly.pdbx_seq_one_letter_code
_entity_poly.pdbx_strand_id
1 'polypeptide(L)'
;MTKNKSLKNLRKWILFALGIIILFVSFKLSQSIANSNDTSPPARKNLVKEVYVLEVTNGSFQVQIPSNGVLEAHRRISLTSRVQGVMQTIKPLFKTGQKYKIGQTLVQIDASDYSANVKAQRASLYNKITSVLPDLQLDFNEGFDQWSQFLKSFDIEKPIPRLPIMKENVRLFVSGRGIISSYYALQNLEQNLQYYSIKAPFDGVLVSANMTEGSLVRPGQQLGEFIAPGQYELKVSLPKSYIQKIDQGAKVLLNSIDTNQTFTGTVERINAKVNTQTQSVEVFIRVSNQELKEGMFLEANINANTFDNVFAINRGLLNGDQQLYVVVDNKLELKKVVPLHFTETLAIVSGLENLDEIVAQPLIGAFVG
;
A
#
# COMPACT_ATOMS: atom_id res chain seq x y z
N MET A 1 6.58 40.37 -126.41
CA MET A 1 6.12 40.39 -124.99
C MET A 1 6.08 38.99 -124.42
N THR A 2 7.19 38.36 -124.10
CA THR A 2 7.26 37.08 -123.40
C THR A 2 8.57 36.91 -122.62
N LYS A 3 8.71 37.59 -121.48
CA LYS A 3 9.90 37.40 -120.59
C LYS A 3 9.67 37.52 -119.14
N ASN A 4 8.44 37.56 -118.58
CA ASN A 4 8.18 37.82 -117.17
C ASN A 4 7.45 36.66 -116.39
N LYS A 5 7.13 35.49 -117.01
CA LYS A 5 6.47 34.37 -116.34
C LYS A 5 7.45 33.35 -115.69
N SER A 6 8.70 33.26 -116.24
CA SER A 6 9.71 32.30 -115.83
C SER A 6 10.33 32.66 -114.40
N LEU A 7 10.56 33.93 -114.13
CA LEU A 7 11.17 34.37 -112.87
C LEU A 7 10.27 34.25 -111.64
N LYS A 8 8.95 34.33 -111.75
CA LYS A 8 8.00 34.16 -110.63
C LYS A 8 7.93 32.68 -110.17
N ASN A 9 8.04 31.75 -111.13
CA ASN A 9 8.02 30.32 -110.70
C ASN A 9 9.35 29.89 -110.09
N LEU A 10 10.48 30.41 -110.57
CA LEU A 10 11.78 30.09 -110.02
C LEU A 10 11.88 30.58 -108.50
N ARG A 11 11.31 31.74 -108.20
CA ARG A 11 11.25 32.29 -106.90
C ARG A 11 10.41 31.43 -105.93
N LYS A 12 9.31 30.83 -106.39
CA LYS A 12 8.47 29.90 -105.61
C LYS A 12 9.22 28.58 -105.27
N TRP A 13 9.95 28.10 -106.21
CA TRP A 13 10.75 26.86 -106.06
C TRP A 13 11.94 27.04 -105.12
N ILE A 14 12.59 28.28 -105.15
CA ILE A 14 13.66 28.62 -104.23
C ILE A 14 13.13 28.78 -102.79
N LEU A 15 11.93 29.38 -102.60
CA LEU A 15 11.28 29.53 -101.32
C LEU A 15 10.84 28.13 -100.79
N PHE A 16 10.36 27.25 -101.63
CA PHE A 16 9.98 25.92 -101.22
C PHE A 16 11.22 25.07 -100.84
N ALA A 17 12.32 25.16 -101.64
CA ALA A 17 13.59 24.53 -101.28
C ALA A 17 14.18 25.06 -99.98
N LEU A 18 14.07 26.39 -99.73
CA LEU A 18 14.50 27.01 -98.49
C LEU A 18 13.67 26.55 -97.28
N GLY A 19 12.36 26.41 -97.45
CA GLY A 19 11.46 25.83 -96.45
C GLY A 19 11.81 24.41 -96.04
N ILE A 20 12.16 23.57 -97.04
CA ILE A 20 12.59 22.17 -96.78
C ILE A 20 13.94 22.14 -96.07
N ILE A 21 14.87 23.02 -96.45
CA ILE A 21 16.17 23.15 -95.72
C ILE A 21 16.00 23.58 -94.25
N ILE A 22 15.13 24.55 -94.00
CA ILE A 22 14.82 24.99 -92.66
C ILE A 22 14.20 23.84 -91.84
N LEU A 23 13.24 23.10 -92.42
CA LEU A 23 12.64 21.96 -91.74
C LEU A 23 13.67 20.85 -91.49
N PHE A 24 14.60 20.61 -92.45
CA PHE A 24 15.66 19.59 -92.24
C PHE A 24 16.67 20.01 -91.21
N VAL A 25 17.04 21.30 -91.18
CA VAL A 25 17.92 21.88 -90.12
C VAL A 25 17.22 21.81 -88.75
N SER A 26 15.93 22.20 -88.65
CA SER A 26 15.15 22.14 -87.40
C SER A 26 15.06 20.69 -86.93
N PHE A 27 14.80 19.71 -87.87
CA PHE A 27 14.76 18.30 -87.50
C PHE A 27 16.10 17.78 -87.01
N LYS A 28 17.20 18.19 -87.65
CA LYS A 28 18.58 17.83 -87.15
C LYS A 28 18.92 18.50 -85.84
N LEU A 29 18.53 19.77 -85.64
CA LEU A 29 18.70 20.43 -84.32
C LEU A 29 17.85 19.75 -83.26
N SER A 30 16.60 19.42 -83.54
CA SER A 30 15.74 18.70 -82.63
C SER A 30 16.31 17.35 -82.23
N GLN A 31 16.85 16.61 -83.18
CA GLN A 31 17.48 15.32 -82.93
C GLN A 31 18.78 15.45 -82.12
N SER A 32 19.56 16.54 -82.37
CA SER A 32 20.74 16.83 -81.57
C SER A 32 20.42 17.21 -80.15
N ILE A 33 19.36 17.99 -79.92
CA ILE A 33 18.86 18.36 -78.60
C ILE A 33 18.25 17.15 -77.87
N ALA A 34 17.53 16.30 -78.59
CA ALA A 34 16.98 15.06 -78.00
C ALA A 34 18.05 14.08 -77.56
N ASN A 35 19.16 13.95 -78.34
CA ASN A 35 20.28 13.08 -77.99
C ASN A 35 21.22 13.69 -76.92
N SER A 36 21.18 15.01 -76.67
CA SER A 36 21.94 15.64 -75.59
C SER A 36 21.22 15.61 -74.26
N ASN A 37 19.94 15.17 -74.22
CA ASN A 37 19.17 15.04 -72.98
C ASN A 37 19.17 13.60 -72.37
N ASP A 38 20.06 12.73 -72.80
CA ASP A 38 20.39 11.51 -72.09
C ASP A 38 21.18 11.83 -70.78
N THR A 39 20.58 12.64 -69.93
CA THR A 39 20.96 12.68 -68.52
C THR A 39 20.44 11.37 -67.90
N SER A 40 21.29 10.38 -67.78
CA SER A 40 21.08 9.29 -66.83
C SER A 40 20.71 9.93 -65.50
N PRO A 41 19.63 9.52 -64.83
CA PRO A 41 19.29 10.04 -63.51
C PRO A 41 20.56 9.91 -62.63
N PRO A 42 20.94 10.94 -61.88
CA PRO A 42 22.11 10.86 -61.04
C PRO A 42 21.95 9.63 -60.13
N ALA A 43 22.95 8.75 -60.14
CA ALA A 43 23.00 7.61 -59.21
C ALA A 43 22.67 8.16 -57.83
N ARG A 44 21.58 7.68 -57.24
CA ARG A 44 21.21 8.03 -55.87
C ARG A 44 22.45 7.73 -55.02
N LYS A 45 23.16 8.75 -54.59
CA LYS A 45 24.19 8.60 -53.55
C LYS A 45 23.42 8.05 -52.35
N ASN A 46 23.70 6.83 -51.97
CA ASN A 46 23.25 6.32 -50.68
C ASN A 46 23.78 7.27 -49.65
N LEU A 47 22.95 8.14 -49.13
CA LEU A 47 23.26 9.00 -48.00
C LEU A 47 23.44 8.07 -46.81
N VAL A 48 24.67 7.70 -46.52
CA VAL A 48 25.03 7.02 -45.28
C VAL A 48 24.79 8.03 -44.16
N LYS A 49 23.75 7.82 -43.39
CA LYS A 49 23.43 8.65 -42.23
C LYS A 49 24.08 7.99 -41.02
N GLU A 50 24.95 8.68 -40.34
CA GLU A 50 25.50 8.22 -39.07
C GLU A 50 24.37 8.15 -38.03
N VAL A 51 24.25 7.02 -37.37
CA VAL A 51 23.29 6.79 -36.28
C VAL A 51 24.03 6.35 -35.05
N TYR A 52 23.56 6.85 -33.89
CA TYR A 52 24.08 6.38 -32.60
C TYR A 52 23.40 5.08 -32.28
N VAL A 53 24.15 4.04 -31.97
CA VAL A 53 23.66 2.72 -31.59
C VAL A 53 23.94 2.46 -30.11
N LEU A 54 23.09 1.65 -29.52
CA LEU A 54 23.23 1.13 -28.17
C LEU A 54 23.21 -0.40 -28.25
N GLU A 55 24.24 -1.02 -27.74
CA GLU A 55 24.35 -2.48 -27.67
C GLU A 55 23.43 -3.02 -26.56
N VAL A 56 22.64 -4.02 -26.88
CA VAL A 56 21.72 -4.67 -25.97
C VAL A 56 22.48 -5.63 -25.06
N THR A 57 22.32 -5.44 -23.76
CA THR A 57 22.74 -6.39 -22.74
C THR A 57 21.52 -6.70 -21.88
N ASN A 58 20.87 -7.83 -22.15
CA ASN A 58 19.70 -8.24 -21.39
C ASN A 58 20.06 -8.54 -19.94
N GLY A 59 19.18 -8.10 -19.05
CA GLY A 59 19.33 -8.28 -17.61
C GLY A 59 17.98 -8.58 -16.95
N SER A 60 17.98 -8.58 -15.61
CA SER A 60 16.77 -8.59 -14.83
C SER A 60 16.39 -7.16 -14.43
N PHE A 61 15.12 -6.82 -14.57
CA PHE A 61 14.57 -5.53 -14.20
C PHE A 61 13.49 -5.71 -13.14
N GLN A 62 13.73 -5.14 -11.95
CA GLN A 62 12.75 -5.13 -10.87
C GLN A 62 11.88 -3.89 -10.98
N VAL A 63 10.57 -4.09 -11.15
CA VAL A 63 9.60 -2.99 -11.18
C VAL A 63 9.43 -2.44 -9.78
N GLN A 64 9.59 -1.14 -9.64
CA GLN A 64 9.28 -0.39 -8.43
C GLN A 64 7.99 0.39 -8.63
N ILE A 65 7.05 0.22 -7.70
CA ILE A 65 5.78 0.93 -7.72
C ILE A 65 5.86 2.02 -6.66
N PRO A 66 6.00 3.29 -7.09
CA PRO A 66 5.98 4.40 -6.16
C PRO A 66 4.59 4.58 -5.55
N SER A 67 4.53 4.76 -4.26
CA SER A 67 3.32 5.07 -3.52
C SER A 67 3.65 5.91 -2.30
N ASN A 68 2.65 6.37 -1.59
CA ASN A 68 2.83 7.13 -0.37
C ASN A 68 1.69 6.85 0.60
N GLY A 69 1.90 7.21 1.85
CA GLY A 69 0.90 7.02 2.88
C GLY A 69 1.28 7.67 4.20
N VAL A 70 0.37 7.57 5.15
CA VAL A 70 0.55 8.04 6.52
C VAL A 70 0.81 6.85 7.43
N LEU A 71 1.76 7.00 8.34
CA LEU A 71 2.05 6.00 9.36
C LEU A 71 0.94 5.99 10.42
N GLU A 72 0.42 4.81 10.70
CA GLU A 72 -0.48 4.53 11.81
C GLU A 72 0.20 3.57 12.79
N ALA A 73 -0.05 3.73 14.09
CA ALA A 73 0.47 2.78 15.07
C ALA A 73 -0.15 1.39 14.87
N HIS A 74 0.70 0.36 14.79
CA HIS A 74 0.25 -1.03 14.63
C HIS A 74 -0.68 -1.49 15.77
N ARG A 75 -0.44 -1.03 16.99
CA ARG A 75 -1.30 -1.27 18.15
C ARG A 75 -1.84 0.04 18.69
N ARG A 76 -3.15 0.23 18.48
CA ARG A 76 -3.89 1.40 18.95
C ARG A 76 -5.14 0.93 19.69
N ILE A 77 -5.45 1.58 20.80
CA ILE A 77 -6.71 1.39 21.50
C ILE A 77 -7.35 2.74 21.82
N SER A 78 -8.66 2.80 21.66
CA SER A 78 -9.48 3.88 22.18
C SER A 78 -9.89 3.53 23.61
N LEU A 79 -9.53 4.39 24.56
CA LEU A 79 -9.86 4.23 25.96
C LEU A 79 -11.28 4.76 26.19
N THR A 80 -12.20 3.86 26.52
CA THR A 80 -13.60 4.20 26.79
C THR A 80 -13.99 3.75 28.18
N SER A 81 -14.77 4.58 28.89
CA SER A 81 -15.33 4.20 30.19
C SER A 81 -16.52 3.24 30.04
N ARG A 82 -16.61 2.26 30.94
CA ARG A 82 -17.79 1.40 31.11
C ARG A 82 -18.66 1.81 32.30
N VAL A 83 -18.15 2.72 33.13
CA VAL A 83 -18.78 3.11 34.39
C VAL A 83 -18.88 4.64 34.51
N GLN A 84 -19.74 5.10 35.40
CA GLN A 84 -19.87 6.50 35.75
C GLN A 84 -19.13 6.77 37.04
N GLY A 85 -18.48 7.94 37.15
CA GLY A 85 -17.85 8.44 38.35
C GLY A 85 -16.89 9.60 38.06
N VAL A 86 -16.32 10.18 39.10
CA VAL A 86 -15.35 11.27 38.98
C VAL A 86 -13.96 10.69 38.74
N MET A 87 -13.26 11.21 37.73
CA MET A 87 -11.89 10.81 37.45
C MET A 87 -10.97 11.30 38.56
N GLN A 88 -10.25 10.38 39.19
CA GLN A 88 -9.33 10.69 40.29
C GLN A 88 -7.94 11.05 39.73
N THR A 89 -7.21 11.87 40.51
CA THR A 89 -5.81 12.19 40.25
C THR A 89 -4.93 10.99 40.57
N ILE A 90 -4.15 10.54 39.59
CA ILE A 90 -3.16 9.46 39.74
C ILE A 90 -1.81 9.88 39.18
N LYS A 91 -0.75 9.18 39.54
CA LYS A 91 0.59 9.37 38.97
C LYS A 91 1.02 8.14 38.20
N PRO A 92 1.54 8.31 36.95
CA PRO A 92 1.66 9.57 36.21
C PRO A 92 0.29 10.13 35.80
N LEU A 93 0.22 11.45 35.57
CA LEU A 93 -1.01 12.16 35.22
C LEU A 93 -1.51 11.70 33.83
N PHE A 94 -2.82 11.61 33.64
CA PHE A 94 -3.44 11.28 32.37
C PHE A 94 -3.33 12.44 31.36
N LYS A 95 -2.16 12.56 30.68
CA LYS A 95 -1.85 13.65 29.75
C LYS A 95 -1.22 13.10 28.47
N THR A 96 -1.50 13.76 27.37
CA THR A 96 -0.89 13.45 26.07
C THR A 96 0.62 13.46 26.14
N GLY A 97 1.27 12.45 25.53
CA GLY A 97 2.72 12.25 25.56
C GLY A 97 3.22 11.43 26.75
N GLN A 98 2.36 11.15 27.75
CA GLN A 98 2.74 10.34 28.91
C GLN A 98 2.91 8.87 28.55
N LYS A 99 4.04 8.28 28.99
CA LYS A 99 4.36 6.86 28.83
C LYS A 99 3.84 6.04 30.00
N TYR A 100 3.35 4.84 29.70
CA TYR A 100 2.89 3.87 30.69
C TYR A 100 3.41 2.48 30.37
N LYS A 101 3.66 1.70 31.43
CA LYS A 101 4.01 0.29 31.33
C LYS A 101 2.76 -0.59 31.36
N ILE A 102 2.85 -1.79 30.78
CA ILE A 102 1.79 -2.80 30.88
C ILE A 102 1.31 -2.99 32.31
N GLY A 103 0.00 -3.01 32.52
CA GLY A 103 -0.63 -3.16 33.84
C GLY A 103 -0.69 -1.90 34.69
N GLN A 104 0.03 -0.82 34.32
CA GLN A 104 -0.04 0.45 35.00
C GLN A 104 -1.40 1.12 34.80
N THR A 105 -1.95 1.74 35.85
CA THR A 105 -3.24 2.41 35.77
C THR A 105 -3.13 3.69 34.96
N LEU A 106 -3.94 3.76 33.89
CA LEU A 106 -4.10 4.91 32.98
C LEU A 106 -5.12 5.90 33.57
N VAL A 107 -6.25 5.38 34.05
CA VAL A 107 -7.37 6.15 34.58
C VAL A 107 -7.93 5.43 35.79
N GLN A 108 -8.12 6.19 36.89
CA GLN A 108 -8.84 5.76 38.06
C GLN A 108 -10.13 6.58 38.18
N ILE A 109 -11.26 5.90 38.25
CA ILE A 109 -12.57 6.52 38.47
C ILE A 109 -12.96 6.24 39.92
N ASP A 110 -13.57 7.20 40.58
CA ASP A 110 -14.02 7.05 41.95
C ASP A 110 -15.05 5.92 42.04
N ALA A 111 -14.71 4.92 42.84
CA ALA A 111 -15.52 3.72 43.06
C ALA A 111 -16.01 3.65 44.52
N SER A 112 -15.93 4.73 45.31
CA SER A 112 -16.20 4.68 46.74
C SER A 112 -17.55 4.09 47.07
N ASP A 113 -18.61 4.60 46.47
CA ASP A 113 -19.98 4.10 46.70
C ASP A 113 -20.16 2.67 46.18
N TYR A 114 -19.58 2.38 45.00
CA TYR A 114 -19.68 1.04 44.39
C TYR A 114 -18.93 0.00 45.23
N SER A 115 -17.72 0.33 45.71
CA SER A 115 -16.92 -0.54 46.57
C SER A 115 -17.59 -0.81 47.92
N ALA A 116 -18.28 0.20 48.51
CA ALA A 116 -19.07 0.02 49.72
C ALA A 116 -20.24 -0.96 49.49
N ASN A 117 -20.94 -0.86 48.35
CA ASN A 117 -21.95 -1.82 47.98
C ASN A 117 -21.40 -3.25 47.80
N VAL A 118 -20.25 -3.42 47.12
CA VAL A 118 -19.58 -4.72 47.00
C VAL A 118 -19.23 -5.31 48.36
N LYS A 119 -18.68 -4.49 49.31
CA LYS A 119 -18.40 -4.92 50.69
C LYS A 119 -19.68 -5.38 51.42
N ALA A 120 -20.77 -4.62 51.28
CA ALA A 120 -22.05 -5.01 51.90
C ALA A 120 -22.56 -6.34 51.34
N GLN A 121 -22.45 -6.59 50.03
CA GLN A 121 -22.84 -7.85 49.42
C GLN A 121 -21.91 -9.02 49.83
N ARG A 122 -20.60 -8.78 50.00
CA ARG A 122 -19.70 -9.78 50.58
C ARG A 122 -20.12 -10.17 51.98
N ALA A 123 -20.42 -9.21 52.86
CA ALA A 123 -20.87 -9.47 54.21
C ALA A 123 -22.24 -10.25 54.19
N SER A 124 -23.13 -9.88 53.30
CA SER A 124 -24.39 -10.60 53.14
C SER A 124 -24.19 -12.07 52.71
N LEU A 125 -23.32 -12.35 51.73
CA LEU A 125 -22.98 -13.70 51.33
C LEU A 125 -22.31 -14.49 52.48
N TYR A 126 -21.35 -13.85 53.19
CA TYR A 126 -20.69 -14.45 54.34
C TYR A 126 -21.72 -14.91 55.40
N ASN A 127 -22.65 -14.03 55.79
CA ASN A 127 -23.69 -14.31 56.79
C ASN A 127 -24.63 -15.44 56.29
N LYS A 128 -25.02 -15.42 54.99
CA LYS A 128 -25.85 -16.45 54.37
C LYS A 128 -25.20 -17.85 54.41
N ILE A 129 -23.88 -17.92 54.16
CA ILE A 129 -23.10 -19.18 54.26
C ILE A 129 -23.02 -19.64 55.69
N THR A 130 -22.70 -18.68 56.63
CA THR A 130 -22.59 -18.99 58.06
C THR A 130 -23.92 -19.57 58.61
N SER A 131 -25.06 -19.05 58.17
CA SER A 131 -26.38 -19.50 58.64
C SER A 131 -26.72 -20.94 58.30
N VAL A 132 -26.11 -21.49 57.23
CA VAL A 132 -26.37 -22.87 56.77
C VAL A 132 -25.33 -23.88 57.23
N LEU A 133 -24.26 -23.43 57.89
CA LEU A 133 -23.21 -24.34 58.37
C LEU A 133 -23.69 -25.39 59.36
N PRO A 134 -24.60 -25.08 60.35
CA PRO A 134 -25.14 -26.10 61.23
C PRO A 134 -25.87 -27.20 60.50
N ASP A 135 -26.70 -26.86 59.47
CA ASP A 135 -27.43 -27.82 58.66
C ASP A 135 -26.45 -28.71 57.83
N LEU A 136 -25.39 -28.08 57.29
CA LEU A 136 -24.34 -28.83 56.60
C LEU A 136 -23.56 -29.78 57.51
N GLN A 137 -23.35 -29.43 58.77
CA GLN A 137 -22.69 -30.26 59.76
C GLN A 137 -23.52 -31.48 60.14
N LEU A 138 -24.86 -31.33 60.20
CA LEU A 138 -25.76 -32.40 60.62
C LEU A 138 -26.03 -33.38 59.45
N ASP A 139 -26.30 -32.83 58.23
CA ASP A 139 -26.83 -33.66 57.13
C ASP A 139 -25.77 -33.97 56.07
N PHE A 140 -24.66 -33.18 56.00
CA PHE A 140 -23.66 -33.22 54.91
C PHE A 140 -22.21 -33.03 55.40
N ASN A 141 -21.68 -33.93 56.25
CA ASN A 141 -20.39 -33.76 56.90
C ASN A 141 -19.24 -33.34 55.97
N GLU A 142 -19.12 -33.98 54.78
CA GLU A 142 -18.09 -33.59 53.79
C GLU A 142 -18.32 -32.16 53.24
N GLY A 143 -19.57 -31.75 53.11
CA GLY A 143 -19.94 -30.41 52.70
C GLY A 143 -19.59 -29.36 53.75
N PHE A 144 -19.77 -29.72 55.04
CA PHE A 144 -19.39 -28.85 56.15
C PHE A 144 -17.91 -28.47 56.16
N ASP A 145 -17.00 -29.47 55.99
CA ASP A 145 -15.56 -29.23 55.95
C ASP A 145 -15.17 -28.27 54.82
N GLN A 146 -15.71 -28.50 53.63
CA GLN A 146 -15.46 -27.69 52.45
C GLN A 146 -15.92 -26.23 52.64
N TRP A 147 -17.14 -26.04 53.14
CA TRP A 147 -17.72 -24.69 53.37
C TRP A 147 -17.12 -23.99 54.56
N SER A 148 -16.71 -24.72 55.61
CA SER A 148 -15.95 -24.18 56.73
C SER A 148 -14.57 -23.66 56.28
N GLN A 149 -13.85 -24.39 55.44
CA GLN A 149 -12.61 -23.98 54.86
C GLN A 149 -12.77 -22.76 53.94
N PHE A 150 -13.85 -22.76 53.10
CA PHE A 150 -14.19 -21.62 52.28
C PHE A 150 -14.41 -20.34 53.14
N LEU A 151 -15.17 -20.40 54.21
CA LEU A 151 -15.38 -19.25 55.12
C LEU A 151 -14.12 -18.80 55.80
N LYS A 152 -13.21 -19.71 56.18
CA LYS A 152 -11.90 -19.35 56.75
C LYS A 152 -11.04 -18.55 55.77
N SER A 153 -11.19 -18.80 54.49
CA SER A 153 -10.48 -18.04 53.44
C SER A 153 -11.22 -16.80 52.98
N PHE A 154 -12.49 -16.61 53.39
CA PHE A 154 -13.34 -15.51 52.96
C PHE A 154 -13.02 -14.25 53.79
N ASP A 155 -12.49 -13.21 53.11
CA ASP A 155 -12.22 -11.90 53.66
C ASP A 155 -13.12 -10.86 52.98
N ILE A 156 -13.93 -10.13 53.75
CA ILE A 156 -14.85 -9.13 53.24
C ILE A 156 -14.12 -7.99 52.51
N GLU A 157 -12.87 -7.72 52.85
CA GLU A 157 -12.05 -6.69 52.20
C GLU A 157 -11.40 -7.16 50.88
N LYS A 158 -11.37 -8.46 50.64
CA LYS A 158 -10.74 -9.05 49.44
C LYS A 158 -11.75 -9.66 48.49
N PRO A 159 -11.38 -9.87 47.23
CA PRO A 159 -12.21 -10.62 46.29
C PRO A 159 -12.63 -11.98 46.83
N ILE A 160 -13.87 -12.41 46.51
CA ILE A 160 -14.39 -13.69 46.97
C ILE A 160 -13.52 -14.86 46.46
N PRO A 161 -13.25 -15.87 47.31
CA PRO A 161 -12.55 -17.07 46.93
C PRO A 161 -13.42 -17.91 45.93
N ARG A 162 -12.81 -18.84 45.22
CA ARG A 162 -13.54 -19.76 44.33
C ARG A 162 -14.46 -20.69 45.11
N LEU A 163 -15.64 -20.96 44.59
CA LEU A 163 -16.55 -21.92 45.17
C LEU A 163 -15.87 -23.28 45.38
N PRO A 164 -16.14 -23.95 46.51
CA PRO A 164 -15.61 -25.28 46.73
C PRO A 164 -16.22 -26.30 45.75
N ILE A 165 -15.44 -27.32 45.41
CA ILE A 165 -15.96 -28.49 44.68
C ILE A 165 -16.86 -29.28 45.64
N MET A 166 -18.10 -29.54 45.25
CA MET A 166 -19.07 -30.16 46.13
C MET A 166 -19.82 -31.28 45.41
N LYS A 167 -20.30 -32.26 46.20
CA LYS A 167 -21.18 -33.33 45.73
C LYS A 167 -22.55 -32.73 45.35
N GLU A 168 -23.30 -33.45 44.50
CA GLU A 168 -24.59 -33.01 43.94
C GLU A 168 -25.60 -32.69 45.03
N ASN A 169 -25.72 -33.52 46.07
CA ASN A 169 -26.66 -33.31 47.19
C ASN A 169 -26.36 -32.01 47.95
N VAL A 170 -25.07 -31.72 48.24
CA VAL A 170 -24.63 -30.47 48.86
C VAL A 170 -24.93 -29.29 47.93
N ARG A 171 -24.66 -29.45 46.64
CA ARG A 171 -24.94 -28.43 45.64
C ARG A 171 -26.43 -28.05 45.57
N LEU A 172 -27.31 -29.05 45.55
CA LEU A 172 -28.75 -28.85 45.57
C LEU A 172 -29.17 -28.11 46.83
N PHE A 173 -28.68 -28.53 48.01
CA PHE A 173 -29.00 -27.89 49.29
C PHE A 173 -28.59 -26.40 49.31
N VAL A 174 -27.31 -26.08 48.99
CA VAL A 174 -26.83 -24.68 49.03
C VAL A 174 -27.47 -23.84 47.92
N SER A 175 -27.83 -24.46 46.77
CA SER A 175 -28.58 -23.76 45.72
C SER A 175 -29.98 -23.41 46.18
N GLY A 176 -30.70 -24.35 46.84
CA GLY A 176 -32.04 -24.10 47.44
C GLY A 176 -32.00 -22.98 48.49
N ARG A 177 -30.89 -22.80 49.21
CA ARG A 177 -30.68 -21.69 50.16
C ARG A 177 -30.24 -20.38 49.45
N GLY A 178 -30.11 -20.36 48.12
CA GLY A 178 -29.75 -19.18 47.34
C GLY A 178 -28.29 -18.74 47.49
N ILE A 179 -27.38 -19.59 47.99
CA ILE A 179 -25.97 -19.25 48.16
C ILE A 179 -25.28 -19.12 46.81
N ILE A 180 -25.53 -20.08 45.90
CA ILE A 180 -24.91 -20.10 44.55
C ILE A 180 -25.32 -18.85 43.76
N SER A 181 -26.58 -18.47 43.77
CA SER A 181 -27.04 -17.26 43.09
C SER A 181 -26.42 -15.99 43.67
N SER A 182 -26.33 -15.89 45.02
CA SER A 182 -25.70 -14.76 45.70
C SER A 182 -24.18 -14.67 45.39
N TYR A 183 -23.51 -15.83 45.27
CA TYR A 183 -22.11 -15.89 44.90
C TYR A 183 -21.87 -15.31 43.49
N TYR A 184 -22.62 -15.77 42.49
CA TYR A 184 -22.45 -15.26 41.11
C TYR A 184 -22.93 -13.81 40.96
N ALA A 185 -23.93 -13.37 41.71
CA ALA A 185 -24.32 -11.97 41.74
C ALA A 185 -23.18 -11.08 42.30
N LEU A 186 -22.54 -11.50 43.38
CA LEU A 186 -21.41 -10.82 43.94
C LEU A 186 -20.18 -10.83 43.02
N GLN A 187 -19.89 -11.97 42.37
CA GLN A 187 -18.81 -12.06 41.36
C GLN A 187 -19.02 -11.06 40.22
N ASN A 188 -20.23 -10.87 39.75
CA ASN A 188 -20.57 -9.86 38.75
C ASN A 188 -20.28 -8.43 39.24
N LEU A 189 -20.64 -8.12 40.50
CA LEU A 189 -20.34 -6.83 41.09
C LEU A 189 -18.82 -6.60 41.21
N GLU A 190 -18.05 -7.61 41.59
CA GLU A 190 -16.58 -7.53 41.65
C GLU A 190 -15.94 -7.31 40.27
N GLN A 191 -16.47 -7.97 39.23
CA GLN A 191 -16.02 -7.71 37.85
C GLN A 191 -16.33 -6.28 37.42
N ASN A 192 -17.49 -5.75 37.74
CA ASN A 192 -17.83 -4.37 37.44
C ASN A 192 -16.95 -3.37 38.20
N LEU A 193 -16.56 -3.69 39.43
CA LEU A 193 -15.60 -2.85 40.21
C LEU A 193 -14.25 -2.69 39.50
N GLN A 194 -13.79 -3.69 38.75
CA GLN A 194 -12.55 -3.61 37.97
C GLN A 194 -12.61 -2.53 36.88
N TYR A 195 -13.80 -2.20 36.37
CA TYR A 195 -13.96 -1.18 35.31
C TYR A 195 -13.70 0.26 35.80
N TYR A 196 -13.63 0.46 37.10
CA TYR A 196 -13.25 1.76 37.70
C TYR A 196 -11.76 2.05 37.62
N SER A 197 -10.93 1.04 37.27
CA SER A 197 -9.49 1.18 37.04
C SER A 197 -9.13 0.72 35.65
N ILE A 198 -8.85 1.63 34.75
CA ILE A 198 -8.42 1.33 33.38
C ILE A 198 -6.92 1.20 33.36
N LYS A 199 -6.41 0.03 32.97
CA LYS A 199 -4.98 -0.28 32.95
C LYS A 199 -4.43 -0.36 31.54
N ALA A 200 -3.15 -0.03 31.37
CA ALA A 200 -2.43 -0.18 30.10
C ALA A 200 -2.32 -1.67 29.72
N PRO A 201 -2.82 -2.08 28.53
CA PRO A 201 -2.76 -3.46 28.09
C PRO A 201 -1.41 -3.84 27.48
N PHE A 202 -0.53 -2.85 27.24
CA PHE A 202 0.83 -2.98 26.75
C PHE A 202 1.64 -1.73 27.11
N ASP A 203 2.96 -1.79 26.93
CA ASP A 203 3.83 -0.62 27.06
C ASP A 203 3.52 0.38 25.95
N GLY A 204 3.22 1.64 26.31
CA GLY A 204 2.74 2.59 25.31
C GLY A 204 2.76 4.06 25.76
N VAL A 205 2.19 4.88 24.88
CA VAL A 205 2.09 6.34 25.06
C VAL A 205 0.65 6.78 24.84
N LEU A 206 0.18 7.70 25.67
CA LEU A 206 -1.12 8.34 25.49
C LEU A 206 -0.99 9.42 24.41
N VAL A 207 -1.66 9.25 23.29
CA VAL A 207 -1.60 10.20 22.15
C VAL A 207 -2.71 11.23 22.18
N SER A 208 -3.83 10.93 22.86
CA SER A 208 -4.85 11.92 23.16
C SER A 208 -5.42 11.70 24.56
N ALA A 209 -5.72 12.81 25.25
CA ALA A 209 -6.41 12.83 26.54
C ALA A 209 -7.59 13.78 26.42
N ASN A 210 -8.81 13.23 26.39
CA ASN A 210 -10.04 13.99 26.19
C ASN A 210 -10.71 14.40 27.51
N MET A 211 -10.14 13.95 28.64
CA MET A 211 -10.66 14.18 29.98
C MET A 211 -9.52 14.57 30.90
N THR A 212 -9.86 15.31 31.96
CA THR A 212 -8.94 15.74 33.02
C THR A 212 -9.44 15.21 34.34
N GLU A 213 -8.52 15.19 35.34
CA GLU A 213 -8.88 14.84 36.70
C GLU A 213 -9.99 15.77 37.26
N GLY A 214 -10.85 15.24 38.10
CA GLY A 214 -12.02 15.94 38.63
C GLY A 214 -13.22 15.96 37.67
N SER A 215 -13.08 15.55 36.42
CA SER A 215 -14.19 15.48 35.48
C SER A 215 -15.11 14.27 35.74
N LEU A 216 -16.41 14.47 35.56
CA LEU A 216 -17.38 13.38 35.58
C LEU A 216 -17.32 12.57 34.30
N VAL A 217 -16.99 11.30 34.41
CA VAL A 217 -16.95 10.32 33.31
C VAL A 217 -18.27 9.58 33.23
N ARG A 218 -18.73 9.25 32.02
CA ARG A 218 -19.98 8.49 31.76
C ARG A 218 -19.69 7.21 30.96
N PRO A 219 -20.54 6.18 31.08
CA PRO A 219 -20.42 4.98 30.27
C PRO A 219 -20.44 5.29 28.77
N GLY A 220 -19.56 4.66 27.99
CA GLY A 220 -19.40 4.89 26.54
C GLY A 220 -18.57 6.12 26.18
N GLN A 221 -18.19 6.94 27.14
CA GLN A 221 -17.38 8.14 26.89
C GLN A 221 -15.95 7.77 26.54
N GLN A 222 -15.45 8.32 25.42
CA GLN A 222 -14.05 8.20 25.02
C GLN A 222 -13.17 9.11 25.90
N LEU A 223 -12.20 8.52 26.56
CA LEU A 223 -11.29 9.20 27.48
C LEU A 223 -10.01 9.65 26.80
N GLY A 224 -9.57 8.90 25.80
CA GLY A 224 -8.34 9.18 25.06
C GLY A 224 -7.94 8.03 24.14
N GLU A 225 -6.75 8.14 23.56
CA GLU A 225 -6.16 7.10 22.71
C GLU A 225 -4.76 6.74 23.18
N PHE A 226 -4.47 5.44 23.14
CA PHE A 226 -3.22 4.87 23.63
C PHE A 226 -2.60 3.98 22.58
N ILE A 227 -1.31 4.17 22.26
CA ILE A 227 -0.59 3.45 21.22
C ILE A 227 0.69 2.80 21.75
N ALA A 228 1.14 1.74 21.06
CA ALA A 228 2.47 1.17 21.23
C ALA A 228 3.44 1.85 20.24
N PRO A 229 4.42 2.64 20.69
CA PRO A 229 5.39 3.26 19.80
C PRO A 229 6.41 2.26 19.27
N GLY A 230 7.06 2.61 18.14
CA GLY A 230 8.14 1.82 17.55
C GLY A 230 7.69 0.74 16.56
N GLN A 231 6.40 0.45 16.47
CA GLN A 231 5.81 -0.44 15.47
C GLN A 231 4.66 0.26 14.77
N TYR A 232 4.80 0.43 13.47
CA TYR A 232 3.86 1.19 12.66
C TYR A 232 3.47 0.42 11.41
N GLU A 233 2.34 0.78 10.85
CA GLU A 233 1.88 0.36 9.53
C GLU A 233 1.77 1.59 8.63
N LEU A 234 2.40 1.53 7.47
CA LEU A 234 2.17 2.48 6.40
C LEU A 234 1.05 1.95 5.52
N LYS A 235 -0.05 2.67 5.46
CA LYS A 235 -1.18 2.36 4.62
C LYS A 235 -1.03 3.06 3.28
N VAL A 236 -0.85 2.30 2.21
CA VAL A 236 -0.72 2.81 0.84
C VAL A 236 -1.84 2.29 -0.05
N SER A 237 -2.23 3.08 -1.05
CA SER A 237 -3.27 2.71 -2.02
C SER A 237 -2.64 2.46 -3.38
N LEU A 238 -2.75 1.25 -3.90
CA LEU A 238 -2.18 0.85 -5.19
C LEU A 238 -3.26 0.49 -6.19
N PRO A 239 -3.10 0.85 -7.49
CA PRO A 239 -3.99 0.37 -8.54
C PRO A 239 -4.08 -1.16 -8.56
N LYS A 240 -5.29 -1.71 -8.75
CA LYS A 240 -5.54 -3.17 -8.74
C LYS A 240 -4.66 -3.95 -9.72
N SER A 241 -4.22 -3.32 -10.82
CA SER A 241 -3.34 -3.94 -11.82
C SER A 241 -1.97 -4.35 -11.29
N TYR A 242 -1.51 -3.72 -10.19
CA TYR A 242 -0.22 -4.05 -9.59
C TYR A 242 -0.31 -5.09 -8.48
N ILE A 243 -1.50 -5.36 -7.95
CA ILE A 243 -1.66 -6.23 -6.76
C ILE A 243 -1.18 -7.66 -7.01
N GLN A 244 -1.43 -8.20 -8.20
CA GLN A 244 -0.96 -9.54 -8.57
C GLN A 244 0.57 -9.65 -8.74
N LYS A 245 1.26 -8.50 -8.73
CA LYS A 245 2.71 -8.40 -8.91
C LYS A 245 3.45 -8.14 -7.59
N ILE A 246 2.72 -8.10 -6.47
CA ILE A 246 3.28 -7.80 -5.15
C ILE A 246 3.07 -9.01 -4.25
N ASP A 247 4.16 -9.51 -3.70
CA ASP A 247 4.11 -10.61 -2.75
C ASP A 247 3.99 -10.11 -1.32
N GLN A 248 3.21 -10.81 -0.51
CA GLN A 248 3.24 -10.63 0.93
C GLN A 248 4.63 -11.04 1.45
N GLY A 249 5.22 -10.23 2.33
CA GLY A 249 6.60 -10.38 2.77
C GLY A 249 7.64 -9.62 1.92
N ALA A 250 7.24 -9.00 0.80
CA ALA A 250 8.14 -8.18 -0.02
C ALA A 250 8.72 -7.01 0.78
N LYS A 251 10.02 -6.78 0.61
CA LYS A 251 10.71 -5.63 1.23
C LYS A 251 10.35 -4.35 0.49
N VAL A 252 10.13 -3.30 1.25
CA VAL A 252 9.77 -1.97 0.74
C VAL A 252 10.75 -0.95 1.29
N LEU A 253 11.29 -0.13 0.40
CA LEU A 253 12.08 1.02 0.77
C LEU A 253 11.15 2.20 1.06
N LEU A 254 11.28 2.79 2.26
CA LEU A 254 10.45 3.89 2.73
C LEU A 254 11.33 5.11 2.91
N ASN A 255 10.94 6.24 2.32
CA ASN A 255 11.67 7.49 2.42
C ASN A 255 10.81 8.53 3.15
N SER A 256 11.39 9.18 4.15
CA SER A 256 10.77 10.35 4.78
C SER A 256 11.16 11.60 4.01
N ILE A 257 10.16 12.33 3.51
CA ILE A 257 10.39 13.59 2.78
C ILE A 257 10.95 14.66 3.73
N ASP A 258 10.48 14.67 4.99
CA ASP A 258 10.84 15.70 5.96
C ASP A 258 12.27 15.57 6.48
N THR A 259 12.78 14.33 6.61
CA THR A 259 14.08 14.07 7.25
C THR A 259 15.13 13.49 6.32
N ASN A 260 14.80 13.19 5.06
CA ASN A 260 15.63 12.46 4.09
C ASN A 260 16.18 11.12 4.63
N GLN A 261 15.52 10.56 5.64
CA GLN A 261 15.88 9.25 6.21
C GLN A 261 15.17 8.14 5.44
N THR A 262 15.89 7.03 5.29
CA THR A 262 15.38 5.84 4.62
C THR A 262 15.14 4.74 5.64
N PHE A 263 13.99 4.09 5.54
CA PHE A 263 13.59 2.97 6.38
C PHE A 263 13.27 1.76 5.52
N THR A 264 13.36 0.58 6.09
CA THR A 264 12.93 -0.65 5.41
C THR A 264 11.65 -1.15 6.07
N GLY A 265 10.62 -1.31 5.27
CA GLY A 265 9.37 -1.96 5.65
C GLY A 265 9.18 -3.31 4.96
N THR A 266 8.10 -4.00 5.32
CA THR A 266 7.72 -5.28 4.72
C THR A 266 6.21 -5.26 4.46
N VAL A 267 5.78 -5.71 3.28
CA VAL A 267 4.36 -5.88 2.97
C VAL A 267 3.79 -6.93 3.92
N GLU A 268 2.96 -6.51 4.85
CA GLU A 268 2.36 -7.40 5.85
C GLU A 268 1.08 -8.03 5.34
N ARG A 269 0.20 -7.23 4.75
CA ARG A 269 -1.08 -7.68 4.23
C ARG A 269 -1.57 -6.79 3.09
N ILE A 270 -2.34 -7.39 2.23
CA ILE A 270 -3.02 -6.73 1.11
C ILE A 270 -4.52 -6.87 1.34
N ASN A 271 -5.25 -5.76 1.26
CA ASN A 271 -6.71 -5.79 1.46
C ASN A 271 -7.38 -6.61 0.35
N ALA A 272 -8.34 -7.45 0.72
CA ALA A 272 -9.14 -8.21 -0.25
C ALA A 272 -10.19 -7.34 -0.96
N LYS A 273 -10.46 -6.12 -0.45
CA LYS A 273 -11.46 -5.19 -0.98
C LYS A 273 -10.82 -4.19 -1.94
N VAL A 274 -11.40 -4.08 -3.14
CA VAL A 274 -11.06 -3.01 -4.08
C VAL A 274 -11.94 -1.80 -3.79
N ASN A 275 -11.35 -0.62 -3.69
CA ASN A 275 -12.10 0.63 -3.69
C ASN A 275 -12.62 0.88 -5.11
N THR A 276 -13.95 0.86 -5.28
CA THR A 276 -14.59 0.96 -6.60
C THR A 276 -14.49 2.35 -7.23
N GLN A 277 -14.35 3.40 -6.42
CA GLN A 277 -14.22 4.76 -6.91
C GLN A 277 -12.83 5.05 -7.46
N THR A 278 -11.78 4.62 -6.74
CA THR A 278 -10.38 4.85 -7.11
C THR A 278 -9.75 3.67 -7.86
N GLN A 279 -10.43 2.55 -8.00
CA GLN A 279 -9.92 1.29 -8.57
C GLN A 279 -8.59 0.84 -7.94
N SER A 280 -8.42 1.14 -6.63
CA SER A 280 -7.23 0.82 -5.86
C SER A 280 -7.51 -0.19 -4.74
N VAL A 281 -6.44 -0.81 -4.28
CA VAL A 281 -6.42 -1.73 -3.14
C VAL A 281 -5.45 -1.19 -2.11
N GLU A 282 -5.83 -1.26 -0.85
CA GLU A 282 -4.96 -0.87 0.26
C GLU A 282 -3.94 -1.97 0.54
N VAL A 283 -2.70 -1.57 0.66
CA VAL A 283 -1.56 -2.41 1.06
C VAL A 283 -0.99 -1.85 2.36
N PHE A 284 -0.75 -2.73 3.31
CA PHE A 284 -0.24 -2.38 4.63
C PHE A 284 1.20 -2.84 4.75
N ILE A 285 2.09 -1.89 4.98
CA ILE A 285 3.53 -2.12 5.07
C ILE A 285 3.94 -1.92 6.53
N ARG A 286 4.41 -2.98 7.18
CA ARG A 286 4.94 -2.91 8.54
C ARG A 286 6.34 -2.29 8.52
N VAL A 287 6.56 -1.36 9.43
CA VAL A 287 7.86 -0.76 9.68
C VAL A 287 8.10 -0.66 11.18
N SER A 288 9.31 -1.02 11.63
CA SER A 288 9.70 -0.98 13.05
C SER A 288 10.90 -0.06 13.18
N ASN A 289 10.69 1.10 13.81
CA ASN A 289 11.74 2.06 14.14
C ASN A 289 11.26 3.01 15.26
N GLN A 290 12.13 3.33 16.21
CA GLN A 290 11.83 4.20 17.35
C GLN A 290 11.77 5.69 16.99
N GLU A 291 12.40 6.11 15.90
CA GLU A 291 12.42 7.50 15.43
C GLU A 291 11.12 7.87 14.70
N LEU A 292 10.41 6.88 14.19
CA LEU A 292 9.14 7.08 13.53
C LEU A 292 8.06 7.48 14.55
N LYS A 293 7.14 8.31 14.08
CA LYS A 293 5.97 8.72 14.85
C LYS A 293 4.71 8.51 14.02
N GLU A 294 3.63 8.26 14.70
CA GLU A 294 2.31 8.24 14.08
C GLU A 294 2.00 9.58 13.43
N GLY A 295 1.36 9.53 12.26
CA GLY A 295 1.06 10.72 11.46
C GLY A 295 2.17 11.16 10.51
N MET A 296 3.37 10.58 10.56
CA MET A 296 4.42 10.86 9.58
C MET A 296 4.00 10.37 8.20
N PHE A 297 4.30 11.18 7.18
CA PHE A 297 4.09 10.85 5.79
C PHE A 297 5.35 10.24 5.20
N LEU A 298 5.23 9.06 4.58
CA LEU A 298 6.34 8.38 3.94
C LEU A 298 6.02 8.05 2.49
N GLU A 299 7.05 8.13 1.65
CA GLU A 299 7.05 7.54 0.31
C GLU A 299 7.52 6.10 0.39
N ALA A 300 6.86 5.23 -0.35
CA ALA A 300 7.15 3.80 -0.42
C ALA A 300 7.48 3.40 -1.85
N ASN A 301 8.63 2.79 -2.07
CA ASN A 301 9.00 2.13 -3.32
C ASN A 301 8.82 0.62 -3.14
N ILE A 302 7.68 0.11 -3.62
CA ILE A 302 7.32 -1.29 -3.45
C ILE A 302 7.90 -2.09 -4.60
N ASN A 303 8.72 -3.09 -4.27
CA ASN A 303 9.25 -4.00 -5.25
C ASN A 303 8.14 -4.94 -5.75
N ALA A 304 7.87 -4.90 -7.04
CA ALA A 304 7.00 -5.84 -7.73
C ALA A 304 7.82 -6.95 -8.39
N ASN A 305 7.18 -7.80 -9.17
CA ASN A 305 7.83 -8.89 -9.88
C ASN A 305 9.04 -8.42 -10.68
N THR A 306 10.09 -9.24 -10.72
CA THR A 306 11.25 -9.06 -11.56
C THR A 306 10.96 -9.65 -12.95
N PHE A 307 11.30 -8.91 -13.98
CA PHE A 307 11.32 -9.42 -15.34
C PHE A 307 12.76 -9.82 -15.68
N ASP A 308 12.97 -11.05 -16.08
CA ASP A 308 14.26 -11.56 -16.51
C ASP A 308 14.39 -11.54 -18.04
N ASN A 309 15.62 -11.45 -18.53
CA ASN A 309 15.94 -11.40 -19.95
C ASN A 309 15.25 -10.24 -20.67
N VAL A 310 15.34 -9.04 -20.10
CA VAL A 310 14.72 -7.82 -20.61
C VAL A 310 15.76 -6.71 -20.77
N PHE A 311 15.44 -5.73 -21.59
CA PHE A 311 16.25 -4.55 -21.79
C PHE A 311 15.42 -3.27 -21.62
N ALA A 312 16.00 -2.25 -21.01
CA ALA A 312 15.34 -0.96 -20.79
C ALA A 312 15.71 -0.01 -21.93
N ILE A 313 14.73 0.45 -22.68
CA ILE A 313 14.89 1.41 -23.77
C ILE A 313 14.14 2.71 -23.47
N ASN A 314 14.56 3.81 -24.10
CA ASN A 314 13.76 5.02 -24.06
C ASN A 314 12.41 4.76 -24.74
N ARG A 315 11.32 5.14 -24.10
CA ARG A 315 9.97 4.92 -24.60
C ARG A 315 9.72 5.51 -26.00
N GLY A 316 10.39 6.62 -26.33
CA GLY A 316 10.30 7.27 -27.64
C GLY A 316 10.94 6.50 -28.80
N LEU A 317 11.66 5.40 -28.54
CA LEU A 317 12.23 4.55 -29.58
C LEU A 317 11.25 3.50 -30.12
N LEU A 318 10.17 3.21 -29.37
CA LEU A 318 9.11 2.31 -29.81
C LEU A 318 8.16 3.02 -30.79
N ASN A 319 7.95 2.40 -31.96
CA ASN A 319 6.89 2.84 -32.85
C ASN A 319 5.50 2.30 -32.42
N GLY A 320 4.43 2.74 -33.10
CA GLY A 320 3.05 2.33 -32.79
C GLY A 320 2.79 0.82 -32.91
N ASP A 321 3.61 0.08 -33.66
CA ASP A 321 3.49 -1.36 -33.88
C ASP A 321 4.37 -2.20 -32.94
N GLN A 322 4.88 -1.59 -31.86
CA GLN A 322 5.79 -2.22 -30.88
C GLN A 322 7.09 -2.73 -31.53
N GLN A 323 7.64 -1.97 -32.45
CA GLN A 323 8.90 -2.26 -33.13
C GLN A 323 9.90 -1.16 -32.83
N LEU A 324 11.17 -1.48 -32.95
CA LEU A 324 12.26 -0.54 -32.89
C LEU A 324 13.28 -0.81 -33.99
N TYR A 325 14.09 0.20 -34.32
CA TYR A 325 15.14 0.05 -35.33
C TYR A 325 16.38 -0.60 -34.70
N VAL A 326 16.83 -1.69 -35.34
CA VAL A 326 18.10 -2.36 -35.08
C VAL A 326 19.02 -2.17 -36.27
N VAL A 327 20.33 -2.20 -36.05
CA VAL A 327 21.33 -2.16 -37.11
C VAL A 327 21.86 -3.56 -37.33
N VAL A 328 21.65 -4.09 -38.54
CA VAL A 328 22.14 -5.40 -38.97
C VAL A 328 22.91 -5.18 -40.28
N ASP A 329 24.16 -5.58 -40.34
CA ASP A 329 25.05 -5.41 -41.54
C ASP A 329 25.06 -3.97 -42.07
N ASN A 330 25.14 -2.96 -41.20
CA ASN A 330 25.08 -1.53 -41.54
C ASN A 330 23.76 -1.07 -42.20
N LYS A 331 22.65 -1.81 -41.99
CA LYS A 331 21.32 -1.47 -42.47
C LYS A 331 20.34 -1.39 -41.31
N LEU A 332 19.34 -0.54 -41.47
CA LEU A 332 18.24 -0.43 -40.50
C LEU A 332 17.19 -1.49 -40.77
N GLU A 333 16.91 -2.30 -39.75
CA GLU A 333 15.80 -3.24 -39.75
C GLU A 333 14.83 -2.93 -38.61
N LEU A 334 13.56 -3.29 -38.80
CA LEU A 334 12.53 -3.21 -37.75
C LEU A 334 12.44 -4.53 -37.02
N LYS A 335 12.79 -4.54 -35.73
CA LYS A 335 12.65 -5.71 -34.86
C LYS A 335 11.44 -5.52 -33.94
N LYS A 336 10.53 -6.52 -33.95
CA LYS A 336 9.35 -6.52 -33.05
C LYS A 336 9.79 -6.93 -31.67
N VAL A 337 9.32 -6.17 -30.64
CA VAL A 337 9.58 -6.45 -29.24
C VAL A 337 8.27 -6.53 -28.47
N VAL A 338 8.32 -7.11 -27.29
CA VAL A 338 7.15 -7.20 -26.39
C VAL A 338 7.39 -6.26 -25.20
N PRO A 339 6.69 -5.13 -25.12
CA PRO A 339 6.78 -4.27 -23.95
C PRO A 339 6.09 -4.93 -22.76
N LEU A 340 6.83 -5.13 -21.67
CA LEU A 340 6.35 -5.76 -20.44
C LEU A 340 5.96 -4.73 -19.39
N HIS A 341 6.66 -3.59 -19.36
CA HIS A 341 6.39 -2.51 -18.42
C HIS A 341 6.81 -1.16 -18.99
N PHE A 342 6.07 -0.11 -18.63
CA PHE A 342 6.40 1.27 -18.99
C PHE A 342 6.59 2.08 -17.71
N THR A 343 7.67 2.85 -17.68
CA THR A 343 7.87 3.96 -16.73
C THR A 343 7.55 5.28 -17.43
N GLU A 344 7.77 6.41 -16.78
CA GLU A 344 7.60 7.72 -17.41
C GLU A 344 8.48 7.90 -18.64
N THR A 345 9.74 7.45 -18.59
CA THR A 345 10.74 7.66 -19.62
C THR A 345 11.17 6.38 -20.35
N LEU A 346 11.04 5.22 -19.72
CA LEU A 346 11.54 3.96 -20.23
C LEU A 346 10.42 2.97 -20.56
N ALA A 347 10.69 2.10 -21.53
CA ALA A 347 9.94 0.88 -21.80
C ALA A 347 10.86 -0.32 -21.53
N ILE A 348 10.40 -1.26 -20.72
CA ILE A 348 11.06 -2.52 -20.45
C ILE A 348 10.54 -3.53 -21.44
N VAL A 349 11.41 -4.01 -22.33
CA VAL A 349 11.03 -4.86 -23.45
C VAL A 349 11.74 -6.20 -23.38
N SER A 350 11.09 -7.23 -23.91
CA SER A 350 11.69 -8.53 -24.22
C SER A 350 11.67 -8.78 -25.73
N GLY A 351 12.45 -9.74 -26.20
CA GLY A 351 12.56 -10.10 -27.63
C GLY A 351 13.78 -9.49 -28.33
N LEU A 352 14.68 -8.83 -27.58
CA LEU A 352 16.02 -8.46 -28.04
C LEU A 352 17.01 -9.54 -27.63
N GLU A 353 18.03 -9.75 -28.47
CA GLU A 353 19.15 -10.64 -28.16
C GLU A 353 20.33 -9.82 -27.64
N ASN A 354 21.20 -10.45 -26.85
CA ASN A 354 22.45 -9.79 -26.45
C ASN A 354 23.30 -9.50 -27.70
N LEU A 355 23.92 -8.34 -27.72
CA LEU A 355 24.69 -7.80 -28.83
C LEU A 355 23.86 -7.25 -30.02
N ASP A 356 22.53 -7.25 -29.95
CA ASP A 356 21.73 -6.45 -30.88
C ASP A 356 22.13 -4.98 -30.76
N GLU A 357 22.35 -4.31 -31.88
CA GLU A 357 22.60 -2.86 -31.91
C GLU A 357 21.30 -2.12 -32.20
N ILE A 358 20.71 -1.50 -31.18
CA ILE A 358 19.50 -0.68 -31.33
C ILE A 358 19.85 0.78 -31.60
N VAL A 359 19.02 1.47 -32.35
CA VAL A 359 19.20 2.91 -32.57
C VAL A 359 18.84 3.67 -31.31
N ALA A 360 19.78 4.49 -30.82
CA ALA A 360 19.65 5.19 -29.53
C ALA A 360 18.81 6.49 -29.59
N GLN A 361 18.42 6.94 -30.78
CA GLN A 361 17.67 8.20 -30.99
C GLN A 361 16.49 7.98 -31.93
N PRO A 362 15.36 8.68 -31.72
CA PRO A 362 14.24 8.63 -32.64
C PRO A 362 14.65 9.13 -34.05
N LEU A 363 14.46 8.31 -35.05
CA LEU A 363 14.75 8.66 -36.44
C LEU A 363 13.49 9.19 -37.13
N ILE A 364 13.51 10.46 -37.53
CA ILE A 364 12.44 11.06 -38.32
C ILE A 364 12.71 10.75 -39.81
N GLY A 365 11.78 10.07 -40.48
CA GLY A 365 11.85 9.75 -41.90
C GLY A 365 12.85 8.63 -42.26
N ALA A 366 13.14 7.73 -41.32
CA ALA A 366 13.91 6.51 -41.61
C ALA A 366 13.08 5.51 -42.40
N PHE A 367 13.70 4.90 -43.40
CA PHE A 367 13.13 3.79 -44.17
C PHE A 367 14.03 2.56 -43.93
N VAL A 368 13.38 1.39 -43.93
CA VAL A 368 14.06 0.09 -43.85
C VAL A 368 14.81 -0.11 -45.16
N GLY A 369 16.10 -0.46 -45.13
CA GLY A 369 16.90 -0.77 -46.31
C GLY A 369 18.37 -0.40 -46.20
#